data_08d44be81f336f14ff7d43ae8e3f33fa
#
_entry.id   08d44be81f336f14ff7d43ae8e3f33fa
#
_cell.length_a   1.000
_cell.length_b   1.000
_cell.length_c   1.000
_cell.angle_alpha   90.00
_cell.angle_beta   90.00
_cell.angle_gamma   90.00
#
_symmetry.space_group_name_H-M   'P 1'
#
loop_
_entity.id
_entity.type
_entity.pdbx_description
1 polymer ?
#
loop_
_entity_poly.entity_id
_entity_poly.type
_entity_poly.pdbx_seq_one_letter_code
_entity_poly.pdbx_strand_id
1 'polypeptide(L)'
;MVTEVTEGIKVSVTTRFMEDYSNPENDYFIFSYQIRIENQNPFTVQLLNRHWEIWDSLSGKRIVDGEGVVGQLPILESGENYQYESACNLDSEIGSMKGIYTFKRLFDGTQFEVAIPIFYMEVPVRAN
;
A
#
# COMPACT_ATOMS: atom_id res chain seq x y z
N MET A 1 -4.32 -5.59 10.65
CA MET A 1 -3.23 -5.81 9.70
C MET A 1 -3.64 -6.87 8.69
N VAL A 2 -3.45 -6.60 7.42
CA VAL A 2 -3.68 -7.57 6.35
C VAL A 2 -2.36 -7.95 5.71
N THR A 3 -2.26 -9.18 5.24
CA THR A 3 -1.01 -9.75 4.73
C THR A 3 -1.29 -10.65 3.55
N GLU A 4 -0.42 -10.59 2.53
CA GLU A 4 -0.47 -11.50 1.38
C GLU A 4 0.95 -11.80 0.92
N VAL A 5 1.17 -13.04 0.47
CA VAL A 5 2.46 -13.47 -0.07
C VAL A 5 2.25 -13.82 -1.54
N THR A 6 3.04 -13.21 -2.42
CA THR A 6 3.03 -13.48 -3.85
C THR A 6 4.46 -13.72 -4.30
N GLU A 7 4.73 -14.87 -4.90
CA GLU A 7 6.05 -15.24 -5.41
C GLU A 7 7.19 -14.94 -4.42
N GLY A 8 6.97 -15.32 -3.16
CA GLY A 8 7.97 -15.16 -2.10
C GLY A 8 8.11 -13.76 -1.53
N ILE A 9 7.28 -12.81 -1.96
CA ILE A 9 7.26 -11.45 -1.41
C ILE A 9 6.04 -11.32 -0.50
N LYS A 10 6.30 -11.00 0.76
CA LYS A 10 5.25 -10.82 1.76
C LYS A 10 4.97 -9.33 1.94
N VAL A 11 3.73 -8.93 1.74
CA VAL A 11 3.28 -7.54 1.92
C VAL A 11 2.29 -7.49 3.06
N SER A 12 2.58 -6.67 4.08
CA SER A 12 1.71 -6.47 5.24
C SER A 12 1.33 -5.01 5.32
N VAL A 13 0.06 -4.73 5.57
CA VAL A 13 -0.47 -3.36 5.62
C VAL A 13 -1.26 -3.15 6.90
N THR A 14 -1.00 -2.03 7.56
CA THR A 14 -1.86 -1.48 8.61
C THR A 14 -2.29 -0.08 8.21
N THR A 15 -3.51 0.30 8.56
CA THR A 15 -4.03 1.63 8.26
C THR A 15 -4.65 2.25 9.51
N ARG A 16 -4.67 3.59 9.54
CA ARG A 16 -5.21 4.35 10.64
C ARG A 16 -5.85 5.64 10.15
N PHE A 17 -7.02 5.96 10.71
CA PHE A 17 -7.66 7.25 10.48
C PHE A 17 -6.87 8.36 11.18
N MET A 18 -6.58 9.44 10.47
CA MET A 18 -5.82 10.58 10.97
C MET A 18 -6.79 11.74 11.28
N GLU A 19 -7.40 11.70 12.46
CA GLU A 19 -8.41 12.67 12.86
C GLU A 19 -7.89 14.11 12.80
N ASP A 20 -6.67 14.34 13.28
CA ASP A 20 -6.07 15.69 13.35
C ASP A 20 -5.78 16.31 12.00
N TYR A 21 -5.69 15.51 10.94
CA TYR A 21 -5.43 15.95 9.58
C TYR A 21 -6.68 15.95 8.71
N SER A 22 -7.80 15.50 9.27
CA SER A 22 -9.06 15.37 8.53
C SER A 22 -9.96 16.57 8.79
N ASN A 23 -10.90 16.80 7.85
CA ASN A 23 -11.93 17.82 7.99
C ASN A 23 -13.27 17.24 7.54
N PRO A 24 -13.94 16.49 8.43
CA PRO A 24 -15.21 15.82 8.08
C PRO A 24 -16.31 16.76 7.62
N GLU A 25 -16.33 18.01 8.08
CA GLU A 25 -17.33 19.00 7.66
C GLU A 25 -17.19 19.35 6.18
N ASN A 26 -15.99 19.17 5.61
CA ASN A 26 -15.72 19.39 4.19
C ASN A 26 -15.49 18.09 3.43
N ASP A 27 -15.97 16.96 3.97
CA ASP A 27 -15.82 15.64 3.36
C ASP A 27 -14.36 15.31 3.02
N TYR A 28 -13.48 15.56 3.97
CA TYR A 28 -12.06 15.35 3.80
C TYR A 28 -11.55 14.43 4.91
N PHE A 29 -11.25 13.19 4.55
CA PHE A 29 -10.85 12.13 5.49
C PHE A 29 -9.48 11.61 5.10
N ILE A 30 -8.50 11.73 6.01
CA ILE A 30 -7.12 11.29 5.80
C ILE A 30 -6.87 10.01 6.56
N PHE A 31 -6.31 9.03 5.85
CA PHE A 31 -5.86 7.77 6.43
C PHE A 31 -4.37 7.61 6.15
N SER A 32 -3.61 7.21 7.16
CA SER A 32 -2.24 6.77 6.94
C SER A 32 -2.24 5.27 6.72
N TYR A 33 -1.27 4.77 5.97
CA TYR A 33 -1.05 3.34 5.87
C TYR A 33 0.44 3.04 5.97
N GLN A 34 0.75 1.96 6.68
CA GLN A 34 2.11 1.48 6.86
C GLN A 34 2.24 0.16 6.15
N ILE A 35 3.26 0.02 5.32
CA ILE A 35 3.50 -1.17 4.55
C ILE A 35 4.87 -1.73 4.90
N ARG A 36 4.90 -3.06 5.12
CA ARG A 36 6.12 -3.82 5.27
C ARG A 36 6.22 -4.83 4.14
N ILE A 37 7.32 -4.79 3.42
CA ILE A 37 7.61 -5.70 2.30
C ILE A 37 8.78 -6.55 2.70
N GLU A 38 8.63 -7.87 2.64
CA GLU A 38 9.67 -8.81 3.05
C GLU A 38 9.99 -9.77 1.91
N ASN A 39 11.28 -9.87 1.57
CA ASN A 39 11.74 -10.78 0.54
C ASN A 39 12.08 -12.14 1.15
N GLN A 40 11.19 -13.11 0.94
CA GLN A 40 11.38 -14.48 1.42
C GLN A 40 12.04 -15.39 0.36
N ASN A 41 12.44 -14.81 -0.77
CA ASN A 41 13.13 -15.55 -1.83
C ASN A 41 14.62 -15.72 -1.51
N PRO A 42 15.28 -16.73 -2.11
CA PRO A 42 16.72 -16.90 -1.96
C PRO A 42 17.55 -15.97 -2.87
N PHE A 43 16.92 -15.02 -3.58
CA PHE A 43 17.58 -14.11 -4.51
C PHE A 43 17.17 -12.66 -4.23
N THR A 44 17.97 -11.72 -4.73
CA THR A 44 17.75 -10.29 -4.57
C THR A 44 16.70 -9.78 -5.55
N VAL A 45 15.82 -8.92 -5.06
CA VAL A 45 14.76 -8.29 -5.86
C VAL A 45 14.81 -6.77 -5.73
N GLN A 46 14.22 -6.08 -6.70
CA GLN A 46 14.06 -4.63 -6.64
C GLN A 46 12.63 -4.25 -6.97
N LEU A 47 12.05 -3.40 -6.14
CA LEU A 47 10.73 -2.83 -6.40
C LEU A 47 10.88 -1.72 -7.44
N LEU A 48 10.12 -1.79 -8.53
CA LEU A 48 10.19 -0.84 -9.62
C LEU A 48 9.00 0.13 -9.65
N ASN A 49 7.78 -0.41 -9.57
CA ASN A 49 6.56 0.37 -9.78
C ASN A 49 5.47 -0.04 -8.81
N ARG A 50 4.55 0.90 -8.58
CA ARG A 50 3.33 0.64 -7.83
C ARG A 50 2.10 1.00 -8.66
N HIS A 51 1.06 0.22 -8.50
CA HIS A 51 -0.26 0.46 -9.09
C HIS A 51 -1.28 0.34 -7.97
N TRP A 52 -2.04 1.42 -7.71
CA TRP A 52 -3.07 1.45 -6.68
C TRP A 52 -4.44 1.62 -7.28
N GLU A 53 -5.40 0.86 -6.77
CA GLU A 53 -6.82 1.05 -7.01
C GLU A 53 -7.46 1.50 -5.70
N ILE A 54 -7.95 2.73 -5.67
CA ILE A 54 -8.55 3.33 -4.49
C ILE A 54 -10.04 3.45 -4.73
N TRP A 55 -10.83 2.85 -3.85
CA TRP A 55 -12.28 2.96 -3.89
C TRP A 55 -12.76 3.84 -2.75
N ASP A 56 -13.69 4.75 -3.07
CA ASP A 56 -14.29 5.71 -2.15
C ASP A 56 -15.81 5.56 -2.27
N SER A 57 -16.51 5.39 -1.15
CA SER A 57 -17.95 5.16 -1.17
C SER A 57 -18.74 6.32 -1.77
N LEU A 58 -18.18 7.53 -1.79
CA LEU A 58 -18.81 8.70 -2.39
C LEU A 58 -18.33 8.93 -3.83
N SER A 59 -17.01 8.96 -4.03
CA SER A 59 -16.40 9.38 -5.30
C SER A 59 -16.11 8.24 -6.27
N GLY A 60 -16.26 6.99 -5.83
CA GLY A 60 -15.97 5.83 -6.67
C GLY A 60 -14.50 5.49 -6.74
N LYS A 61 -14.07 4.96 -7.87
CA LYS A 61 -12.73 4.40 -8.04
C LYS A 61 -11.77 5.41 -8.67
N ARG A 62 -10.54 5.45 -8.16
CA ARG A 62 -9.44 6.16 -8.81
C ARG A 62 -8.21 5.26 -8.85
N ILE A 63 -7.37 5.50 -9.86
CA ILE A 63 -6.14 4.74 -10.09
C ILE A 63 -4.95 5.66 -9.85
N VAL A 64 -3.94 5.17 -9.16
CA VAL A 64 -2.68 5.89 -8.96
C VAL A 64 -1.53 4.98 -9.35
N ASP A 65 -0.80 5.36 -10.39
CA ASP A 65 0.39 4.66 -10.84
C ASP A 65 1.62 5.52 -10.56
N GLY A 66 2.71 4.87 -10.20
CA GLY A 66 3.96 5.59 -9.95
C GLY A 66 5.15 4.66 -9.89
N GLU A 67 6.33 5.28 -9.98
CA GLU A 67 7.59 4.59 -9.85
C GLU A 67 7.96 4.47 -8.38
N GLY A 68 8.39 3.29 -7.97
CA GLY A 68 8.87 3.05 -6.62
C GLY A 68 7.86 3.29 -5.51
N VAL A 69 8.35 3.53 -4.32
CA VAL A 69 7.56 3.86 -3.13
C VAL A 69 8.25 4.99 -2.38
N VAL A 70 7.50 6.08 -2.12
CA VAL A 70 7.99 7.26 -1.39
C VAL A 70 9.37 7.71 -1.91
N GLY A 71 9.51 7.81 -3.25
CA GLY A 71 10.74 8.27 -3.90
C GLY A 71 11.89 7.28 -3.91
N GLN A 72 11.66 6.01 -3.54
CA GLN A 72 12.69 4.98 -3.46
C GLN A 72 12.38 3.80 -4.37
N LEU A 73 13.44 3.15 -4.88
CA LEU A 73 13.37 1.89 -5.61
C LEU A 73 14.12 0.83 -4.79
N PRO A 74 13.52 0.36 -3.68
CA PRO A 74 14.27 -0.46 -2.73
C PRO A 74 14.74 -1.78 -3.33
N ILE A 75 15.98 -2.13 -3.01
CA ILE A 75 16.59 -3.41 -3.33
C ILE A 75 16.59 -4.23 -2.06
N LEU A 76 16.03 -5.44 -2.14
CA LEU A 76 15.92 -6.33 -1.00
C LEU A 76 16.67 -7.63 -1.27
N GLU A 77 17.69 -7.88 -0.48
CA GLU A 77 18.36 -9.18 -0.48
C GLU A 77 17.48 -10.21 0.20
N SER A 78 17.84 -11.49 0.06
CA SER A 78 17.10 -12.57 0.72
C SER A 78 16.97 -12.32 2.22
N GLY A 79 15.72 -12.34 2.72
CA GLY A 79 15.43 -12.14 4.13
C GLY A 79 15.31 -10.68 4.56
N GLU A 80 15.62 -9.73 3.69
CA GLU A 80 15.49 -8.31 4.02
C GLU A 80 14.06 -7.81 3.90
N ASN A 81 13.76 -6.74 4.62
CA ASN A 81 12.46 -6.07 4.55
C ASN A 81 12.63 -4.57 4.35
N TYR A 82 11.59 -3.95 3.84
CA TYR A 82 11.48 -2.50 3.66
C TYR A 82 10.14 -2.04 4.24
N GLN A 83 10.16 -0.98 5.02
CA GLN A 83 8.96 -0.41 5.61
C GLN A 83 8.82 1.04 5.19
N TYR A 84 7.59 1.45 4.89
CA TYR A 84 7.30 2.84 4.63
C TYR A 84 5.88 3.20 5.07
N GLU A 85 5.64 4.49 5.21
CA GLU A 85 4.35 5.05 5.54
C GLU A 85 3.95 6.06 4.49
N SER A 86 2.67 6.08 4.16
CA SER A 86 2.11 7.06 3.24
C SER A 86 0.69 7.39 3.70
N ALA A 87 0.00 8.22 2.95
CA ALA A 87 -1.35 8.63 3.29
C ALA A 87 -2.25 8.66 2.07
N CYS A 88 -3.54 8.52 2.31
CA CYS A 88 -4.58 8.57 1.30
C CYS A 88 -5.73 9.40 1.83
N ASN A 89 -6.28 10.29 0.99
CA ASN A 89 -7.49 11.02 1.33
C ASN A 89 -8.70 10.37 0.67
N LEU A 90 -9.81 10.36 1.41
CA LEU A 90 -11.11 9.96 0.90
C LEU A 90 -12.07 11.14 1.04
N ASP A 91 -13.11 11.14 0.20
CA ASP A 91 -14.22 12.11 0.28
C ASP A 91 -15.35 11.60 1.15
N SER A 92 -15.22 10.39 1.67
CA SER A 92 -16.21 9.74 2.53
C SER A 92 -15.53 9.00 3.67
N GLU A 93 -16.36 8.47 4.58
CA GLU A 93 -15.91 7.76 5.78
C GLU A 93 -15.46 6.33 5.50
N ILE A 94 -15.71 5.82 4.29
CA ILE A 94 -15.43 4.42 3.95
C ILE A 94 -14.80 4.33 2.57
N GLY A 95 -13.72 3.58 2.50
CA GLY A 95 -13.06 3.24 1.25
C GLY A 95 -12.18 2.03 1.39
N SER A 96 -11.48 1.72 0.31
CA SER A 96 -10.51 0.63 0.29
C SER A 96 -9.37 0.93 -0.66
N MET A 97 -8.25 0.25 -0.43
CA MET A 97 -7.12 0.28 -1.34
C MET A 97 -6.67 -1.15 -1.61
N LYS A 98 -6.31 -1.41 -2.84
CA LYS A 98 -5.61 -2.63 -3.25
C LYS A 98 -4.68 -2.27 -4.38
N GLY A 99 -3.73 -3.11 -4.67
CA GLY A 99 -2.80 -2.79 -5.74
C GLY A 99 -1.84 -3.89 -6.09
N ILE A 100 -0.85 -3.48 -6.87
CA ILE A 100 0.18 -4.37 -7.39
C ILE A 100 1.51 -3.62 -7.35
N TYR A 101 2.56 -4.30 -6.87
CA TYR A 101 3.93 -3.87 -7.08
C TYR A 101 4.52 -4.65 -8.24
N THR A 102 5.31 -4.00 -9.07
CA THR A 102 6.16 -4.67 -10.05
C THR A 102 7.56 -4.76 -9.48
N PHE A 103 8.08 -5.98 -9.40
CA PHE A 103 9.43 -6.30 -8.94
C PHE A 103 10.27 -6.84 -10.07
N LYS A 104 11.58 -6.76 -9.90
CA LYS A 104 12.56 -7.35 -10.79
C LYS A 104 13.49 -8.25 -10.00
N ARG A 105 13.75 -9.45 -10.52
CA ARG A 105 14.84 -10.31 -10.02
C ARG A 105 16.14 -9.77 -10.59
N LEU A 106 17.10 -9.44 -9.74
CA LEU A 106 18.32 -8.77 -10.21
C LEU A 106 19.23 -9.70 -11.00
N PHE A 107 19.24 -11.02 -10.70
CA PHE A 107 20.16 -11.92 -11.36
C PHE A 107 19.86 -12.15 -12.84
N ASP A 108 18.62 -12.03 -13.27
CA ASP A 108 18.23 -12.24 -14.68
C ASP A 108 17.39 -11.12 -15.27
N GLY A 109 17.02 -10.13 -14.48
CA GLY A 109 16.21 -9.00 -14.92
C GLY A 109 14.73 -9.30 -15.16
N THR A 110 14.27 -10.52 -14.85
CA THR A 110 12.87 -10.89 -15.04
C THR A 110 11.98 -10.11 -14.09
N GLN A 111 10.87 -9.57 -14.62
CA GLN A 111 9.90 -8.84 -13.83
C GLN A 111 8.74 -9.75 -13.44
N PHE A 112 8.16 -9.47 -12.29
CA PHE A 112 6.99 -10.19 -11.79
C PHE A 112 6.12 -9.25 -10.96
N GLU A 113 4.84 -9.59 -10.83
CA GLU A 113 3.89 -8.80 -10.09
C GLU A 113 3.63 -9.39 -8.71
N VAL A 114 3.46 -8.50 -7.73
CA VAL A 114 3.21 -8.86 -6.34
C VAL A 114 1.96 -8.14 -5.87
N ALA A 115 0.99 -8.88 -5.36
CA ALA A 115 -0.25 -8.29 -4.88
C ALA A 115 -0.03 -7.52 -3.59
N ILE A 116 -0.62 -6.32 -3.53
CA ILE A 116 -0.79 -5.59 -2.29
C ILE A 116 -2.18 -5.98 -1.78
N PRO A 117 -2.30 -6.59 -0.58
CA PRO A 117 -3.59 -7.06 -0.11
C PRO A 117 -4.58 -5.91 0.05
N ILE A 118 -5.85 -6.18 -0.25
CA ILE A 118 -6.89 -5.18 -0.03
C ILE A 118 -6.98 -4.83 1.45
N PHE A 119 -7.06 -3.53 1.75
CA PHE A 119 -7.32 -3.08 3.10
C PHE A 119 -8.40 -2.00 3.08
N TYR A 120 -9.16 -1.96 4.15
CA TYR A 120 -10.31 -1.07 4.26
C TYR A 120 -9.97 0.11 5.14
N MET A 121 -10.41 1.29 4.70
CA MET A 121 -10.27 2.54 5.42
C MET A 121 -11.66 2.94 5.91
N GLU A 122 -11.82 3.00 7.22
CA GLU A 122 -13.12 3.27 7.83
C GLU A 122 -12.91 4.17 9.03
N VAL A 123 -13.67 5.26 9.08
CA VAL A 123 -13.62 6.16 10.24
C VAL A 123 -14.23 5.45 11.42
N PRO A 124 -13.53 5.38 12.56
CA PRO A 124 -14.06 4.71 13.75
C PRO A 124 -15.37 5.34 14.22
N VAL A 125 -16.31 4.49 14.62
CA VAL A 125 -17.55 4.94 15.23
C VAL A 125 -17.22 5.50 16.62
N ARG A 126 -17.68 6.73 16.88
CA ARG A 126 -17.50 7.34 18.20
C ARG A 126 -18.57 6.82 19.14
N ALA A 127 -18.13 6.33 20.29
CA ALA A 127 -19.03 6.02 21.41
C ALA A 127 -19.36 7.33 22.14
N ASN A 128 -20.64 7.59 22.29
CA ASN A 128 -21.11 8.74 23.06
C ASN A 128 -21.47 8.33 24.49
#